data_ed25135bcc674cb522bf4b9fcb603f27
#
_entry.id   ed25135bcc674cb522bf4b9fcb603f27
#
_cell.length_a   1.000
_cell.length_b   1.000
_cell.length_c   1.000
_cell.angle_alpha   90.00
_cell.angle_beta   90.00
_cell.angle_gamma   90.00
#
_symmetry.space_group_name_H-M   'P 1'
#
loop_
_entity.id
_entity.type
_entity.pdbx_description
1 polymer ?
#
loop_
_entity_poly.entity_id
_entity_poly.type
_entity_poly.pdbx_seq_one_letter_code
_entity_poly.pdbx_strand_id
1 'polypeptide(L)'
;MADKSYPCLLLMNDLHIGKENIPEFIANWNEALSICEKMNVKEIAIGGDLFLSRASQTLDILLAVHDCLMTAAEKNIRVILANGNHDLVNQEAVRGYCHIFDQHPNVLVADNYLTLPIGDGGYALLHMIPYFPEDGSFIDKLSEVKQNKIDPKKKNFLYIHEGINGALSTPSEKELPANIFEEFERVFVAHYHNRCVIPKTRIEYIGSSRQHNFGEDEEKGYTVLYSDGKQTFIQNRANLRYKVVDIEADKVDIHLTDLLDEFKETGNLRIKVRIHTTSAKASGIDKAKLLEAGASKVEIITEDSEQADVAASSLFEKFDSRKIRETYTEFCREKQIEDVALGLSYLSKIS
;
A
#
# COMPACT_ATOMS: atom_id res chain seq x y z
N MET A 1 16.90 2.76 -36.69
CA MET A 1 15.65 1.99 -36.54
C MET A 1 15.07 2.44 -35.22
N ALA A 2 13.82 2.87 -35.17
CA ALA A 2 13.18 3.19 -33.87
C ALA A 2 13.08 1.89 -33.11
N ASP A 3 13.77 1.79 -31.97
CA ASP A 3 13.68 0.62 -31.11
C ASP A 3 12.22 0.43 -30.71
N LYS A 4 11.69 -0.73 -30.98
CA LYS A 4 10.33 -1.09 -30.72
C LYS A 4 10.17 -1.12 -29.17
N SER A 5 9.27 -0.31 -28.61
CA SER A 5 8.97 -0.32 -27.18
C SER A 5 8.56 -1.72 -26.72
N TYR A 6 9.15 -2.21 -25.64
CA TYR A 6 8.87 -3.53 -25.07
C TYR A 6 8.76 -3.43 -23.53
N PRO A 7 7.96 -4.30 -22.89
CA PRO A 7 7.84 -4.34 -21.43
C PRO A 7 9.14 -4.84 -20.80
N CYS A 8 9.63 -4.16 -19.78
CA CYS A 8 10.94 -4.47 -19.17
C CYS A 8 10.90 -4.70 -17.65
N LEU A 9 9.94 -4.14 -16.95
CA LEU A 9 9.87 -4.22 -15.50
C LEU A 9 8.42 -4.28 -15.03
N LEU A 10 8.11 -5.16 -14.07
CA LEU A 10 6.85 -5.16 -13.35
C LEU A 10 7.06 -4.53 -11.98
N LEU A 11 6.28 -3.52 -11.64
CA LEU A 11 6.28 -2.84 -10.35
C LEU A 11 5.08 -3.29 -9.52
N MET A 12 5.33 -3.59 -8.25
CA MET A 12 4.31 -3.90 -7.25
C MET A 12 4.81 -3.50 -5.87
N ASN A 13 3.92 -3.24 -4.92
CA ASN A 13 4.27 -2.85 -3.56
C ASN A 13 3.13 -3.07 -2.58
N ASP A 14 3.39 -2.76 -1.31
CA ASP A 14 2.40 -2.79 -0.23
C ASP A 14 1.68 -4.16 -0.19
N LEU A 15 2.47 -5.23 -0.15
CA LEU A 15 1.99 -6.61 -0.14
C LEU A 15 1.43 -7.00 1.22
N HIS A 16 2.01 -6.45 2.30
CA HIS A 16 1.59 -6.63 3.68
C HIS A 16 1.27 -8.07 4.02
N ILE A 17 2.25 -8.97 3.79
CA ILE A 17 2.08 -10.37 4.17
C ILE A 17 2.04 -10.51 5.68
N GLY A 18 1.00 -11.16 6.16
CA GLY A 18 0.78 -11.56 7.54
C GLY A 18 0.27 -12.99 7.60
N LYS A 19 0.22 -13.58 8.78
CA LYS A 19 -0.18 -14.96 8.96
C LYS A 19 -1.55 -15.28 8.35
N GLU A 20 -2.49 -14.35 8.47
CA GLU A 20 -3.89 -14.56 8.07
C GLU A 20 -4.11 -14.41 6.55
N ASN A 21 -3.12 -13.89 5.80
CA ASN A 21 -3.26 -13.61 4.38
C ASN A 21 -2.17 -14.25 3.50
N ILE A 22 -1.48 -15.27 4.00
CA ILE A 22 -0.48 -16.02 3.22
C ILE A 22 -1.07 -16.56 1.90
N PRO A 23 -2.26 -17.18 1.85
CA PRO A 23 -2.86 -17.63 0.59
C PRO A 23 -3.11 -16.49 -0.41
N GLU A 24 -3.56 -15.33 0.05
CA GLU A 24 -3.78 -14.15 -0.78
C GLU A 24 -2.47 -13.60 -1.33
N PHE A 25 -1.41 -13.60 -0.52
CA PHE A 25 -0.07 -13.22 -0.97
C PHE A 25 0.43 -14.17 -2.08
N ILE A 26 0.30 -15.47 -1.89
CA ILE A 26 0.71 -16.48 -2.89
C ILE A 26 -0.10 -16.31 -4.19
N ALA A 27 -1.42 -16.07 -4.11
CA ALA A 27 -2.25 -15.81 -5.28
C ALA A 27 -1.82 -14.54 -6.03
N ASN A 28 -1.54 -13.46 -5.30
CA ASN A 28 -1.03 -12.20 -5.84
C ASN A 28 0.32 -12.41 -6.55
N TRP A 29 1.23 -13.15 -5.91
CA TRP A 29 2.54 -13.48 -6.49
C TRP A 29 2.44 -14.29 -7.77
N ASN A 30 1.62 -15.33 -7.79
CA ASN A 30 1.42 -16.19 -8.95
C ASN A 30 0.82 -15.42 -10.14
N GLU A 31 -0.08 -14.46 -9.87
CA GLU A 31 -0.60 -13.57 -10.91
C GLU A 31 0.51 -12.67 -11.47
N ALA A 32 1.35 -12.07 -10.62
CA ALA A 32 2.50 -11.28 -11.04
C ALA A 32 3.46 -12.09 -11.95
N LEU A 33 3.82 -13.32 -11.55
CA LEU A 33 4.64 -14.21 -12.36
C LEU A 33 3.98 -14.55 -13.70
N SER A 34 2.67 -14.82 -13.73
CA SER A 34 1.92 -15.08 -14.96
C SER A 34 1.93 -13.87 -15.91
N ILE A 35 1.83 -12.65 -15.38
CA ILE A 35 1.96 -11.42 -16.17
C ILE A 35 3.37 -11.31 -16.76
N CYS A 36 4.40 -11.55 -15.95
CA CYS A 36 5.78 -11.54 -16.39
C CYS A 36 6.03 -12.54 -17.55
N GLU A 37 5.53 -13.76 -17.41
CA GLU A 37 5.66 -14.77 -18.46
C GLU A 37 4.93 -14.37 -19.76
N LYS A 38 3.68 -13.91 -19.67
CA LYS A 38 2.87 -13.49 -20.82
C LYS A 38 3.46 -12.29 -21.57
N MET A 39 4.07 -11.37 -20.83
CA MET A 39 4.64 -10.15 -21.40
C MET A 39 6.15 -10.24 -21.63
N ASN A 40 6.77 -11.39 -21.34
CA ASN A 40 8.22 -11.61 -21.39
C ASN A 40 9.01 -10.60 -20.54
N VAL A 41 8.48 -10.21 -19.38
CA VAL A 41 9.16 -9.39 -18.39
C VAL A 41 10.07 -10.28 -17.54
N LYS A 42 11.31 -9.87 -17.33
CA LYS A 42 12.32 -10.65 -16.60
C LYS A 42 12.67 -10.07 -15.23
N GLU A 43 11.99 -9.00 -14.83
CA GLU A 43 12.29 -8.27 -13.60
C GLU A 43 11.02 -7.83 -12.91
N ILE A 44 10.97 -8.05 -11.59
CA ILE A 44 9.94 -7.53 -10.69
C ILE A 44 10.62 -6.62 -9.67
N ALA A 45 10.13 -5.40 -9.47
CA ALA A 45 10.56 -4.54 -8.38
C ALA A 45 9.43 -4.35 -7.36
N ILE A 46 9.75 -4.59 -6.09
CA ILE A 46 8.84 -4.41 -4.95
C ILE A 46 9.29 -3.16 -4.19
N GLY A 47 8.44 -2.14 -4.19
CA GLY A 47 8.73 -0.82 -3.68
C GLY A 47 8.59 -0.67 -2.16
N GLY A 48 8.54 -1.75 -1.42
CA GLY A 48 8.44 -1.75 0.05
C GLY A 48 7.12 -2.29 0.58
N ASP A 49 7.04 -2.38 1.90
CA ASP A 49 5.93 -2.94 2.67
C ASP A 49 5.56 -4.36 2.21
N LEU A 50 6.61 -5.20 2.12
CA LEU A 50 6.44 -6.63 1.88
C LEU A 50 5.73 -7.29 3.06
N PHE A 51 6.08 -6.91 4.29
CA PHE A 51 5.54 -7.46 5.53
C PHE A 51 4.50 -6.56 6.17
N LEU A 52 3.54 -7.16 6.89
CA LEU A 52 2.49 -6.43 7.62
C LEU A 52 2.97 -5.92 8.98
N SER A 53 3.72 -6.75 9.71
CA SER A 53 4.13 -6.47 11.09
C SER A 53 5.54 -5.90 11.16
N ARG A 54 5.70 -4.79 11.86
CA ARG A 54 7.03 -4.23 12.19
C ARG A 54 7.73 -4.98 13.32
N ALA A 55 6.97 -5.59 14.24
CA ALA A 55 7.52 -6.12 15.48
C ALA A 55 8.28 -7.44 15.28
N SER A 56 7.73 -8.35 14.48
CA SER A 56 8.33 -9.67 14.23
C SER A 56 7.67 -10.37 13.05
N GLN A 57 8.39 -11.32 12.44
CA GLN A 57 7.86 -12.22 11.42
C GLN A 57 7.85 -13.64 11.93
N THR A 58 6.79 -14.40 11.62
CA THR A 58 6.73 -15.82 11.93
C THR A 58 7.43 -16.65 10.86
N LEU A 59 7.83 -17.87 11.21
CA LEU A 59 8.48 -18.78 10.27
C LEU A 59 7.60 -19.05 9.03
N ASP A 60 6.29 -19.21 9.21
CA ASP A 60 5.36 -19.49 8.10
C ASP A 60 5.36 -18.35 7.06
N ILE A 61 5.41 -17.08 7.51
CA ILE A 61 5.51 -15.92 6.64
C ILE A 61 6.84 -15.93 5.89
N LEU A 62 7.95 -16.15 6.59
CA LEU A 62 9.29 -16.15 5.99
C LEU A 62 9.42 -17.27 4.95
N LEU A 63 8.90 -18.46 5.24
CA LEU A 63 8.89 -19.58 4.29
C LEU A 63 8.01 -19.30 3.07
N ALA A 64 6.84 -18.68 3.25
CA ALA A 64 5.98 -18.31 2.13
C ALA A 64 6.68 -17.31 1.17
N VAL A 65 7.38 -16.32 1.71
CA VAL A 65 8.18 -15.38 0.89
C VAL A 65 9.34 -16.10 0.22
N HIS A 66 10.07 -16.94 0.97
CA HIS A 66 11.17 -17.76 0.43
C HIS A 66 10.71 -18.56 -0.79
N ASP A 67 9.64 -19.34 -0.64
CA ASP A 67 9.12 -20.23 -1.71
C ASP A 67 8.67 -19.42 -2.92
N CYS A 68 8.03 -18.26 -2.71
CA CYS A 68 7.65 -17.36 -3.79
C CYS A 68 8.88 -16.80 -4.54
N LEU A 69 9.93 -16.40 -3.84
CA LEU A 69 11.19 -15.95 -4.46
C LEU A 69 11.88 -17.08 -5.23
N MET A 70 11.85 -18.30 -4.71
CA MET A 70 12.38 -19.48 -5.43
C MET A 70 11.61 -19.75 -6.72
N THR A 71 10.28 -19.63 -6.72
CA THR A 71 9.49 -19.80 -7.97
C THR A 71 9.83 -18.74 -9.02
N ALA A 72 10.16 -17.51 -8.62
CA ALA A 72 10.66 -16.49 -9.55
C ALA A 72 12.04 -16.87 -10.12
N ALA A 73 12.95 -17.34 -9.27
CA ALA A 73 14.29 -17.80 -9.70
C ALA A 73 14.21 -18.95 -10.70
N GLU A 74 13.34 -19.93 -10.47
CA GLU A 74 13.09 -21.05 -11.40
C GLU A 74 12.61 -20.58 -12.79
N LYS A 75 11.88 -19.47 -12.83
CA LYS A 75 11.41 -18.81 -14.07
C LYS A 75 12.42 -17.81 -14.66
N ASN A 76 13.61 -17.71 -14.08
CA ASN A 76 14.64 -16.72 -14.43
C ASN A 76 14.10 -15.28 -14.37
N ILE A 77 13.25 -14.98 -13.40
CA ILE A 77 12.76 -13.64 -13.13
C ILE A 77 13.56 -13.09 -11.94
N ARG A 78 14.21 -11.95 -12.14
CA ARG A 78 14.94 -11.22 -11.10
C ARG A 78 13.94 -10.45 -10.23
N VAL A 79 14.13 -10.48 -8.91
CA VAL A 79 13.32 -9.74 -7.96
C VAL A 79 14.19 -8.70 -7.26
N ILE A 80 13.73 -7.45 -7.26
CA ILE A 80 14.37 -6.32 -6.60
C ILE A 80 13.48 -5.90 -5.44
N LEU A 81 14.02 -5.93 -4.23
CA LEU A 81 13.29 -5.60 -3.00
C LEU A 81 13.80 -4.29 -2.40
N ALA A 82 12.92 -3.38 -2.05
CA ALA A 82 13.21 -2.30 -1.12
C ALA A 82 12.45 -2.54 0.20
N ASN A 83 12.98 -2.05 1.31
CA ASN A 83 12.23 -2.00 2.55
C ASN A 83 11.27 -0.81 2.53
N GLY A 84 10.01 -1.02 2.91
CA GLY A 84 9.08 0.02 3.32
C GLY A 84 9.14 0.25 4.83
N ASN A 85 8.26 1.12 5.33
CA ASN A 85 8.25 1.43 6.76
C ASN A 85 7.75 0.28 7.65
N HIS A 86 7.00 -0.68 7.09
CA HIS A 86 6.60 -1.90 7.78
C HIS A 86 7.66 -2.99 7.77
N ASP A 87 8.66 -2.89 6.92
CA ASP A 87 9.74 -3.87 6.83
C ASP A 87 10.89 -3.59 7.82
N LEU A 88 10.82 -2.50 8.59
CA LEU A 88 11.80 -2.11 9.61
C LEU A 88 11.25 -2.35 11.01
N VAL A 89 12.09 -2.93 11.89
CA VAL A 89 11.74 -3.18 13.31
C VAL A 89 11.52 -1.86 14.06
N ASN A 90 12.34 -0.87 13.76
CA ASN A 90 12.26 0.50 14.29
C ASN A 90 12.83 1.49 13.28
N GLN A 91 12.69 2.78 13.53
CA GLN A 91 13.17 3.83 12.63
C GLN A 91 14.70 3.99 12.64
N GLU A 92 15.43 3.39 13.58
CA GLU A 92 16.88 3.44 13.66
C GLU A 92 17.54 2.26 12.91
N ALA A 93 16.75 1.28 12.47
CA ALA A 93 17.25 0.09 11.79
C ALA A 93 17.74 0.44 10.38
N VAL A 94 18.99 0.18 10.09
CA VAL A 94 19.59 0.31 8.75
C VAL A 94 19.18 -0.83 7.83
N ARG A 95 18.85 -2.00 8.40
CA ARG A 95 18.45 -3.21 7.67
C ARG A 95 17.05 -3.64 8.08
N GLY A 96 16.22 -3.86 7.08
CA GLY A 96 14.88 -4.39 7.29
C GLY A 96 14.78 -5.89 7.03
N TYR A 97 13.58 -6.42 7.16
CA TYR A 97 13.30 -7.85 6.96
C TYR A 97 13.62 -8.34 5.56
N CYS A 98 13.52 -7.49 4.53
CA CYS A 98 13.86 -7.88 3.16
C CYS A 98 15.32 -8.32 3.03
N HIS A 99 16.20 -7.82 3.89
CA HIS A 99 17.62 -8.16 3.86
C HIS A 99 17.94 -9.63 4.11
N ILE A 100 17.06 -10.38 4.77
CA ILE A 100 17.23 -11.83 4.97
C ILE A 100 17.23 -12.63 3.66
N PHE A 101 16.73 -12.02 2.58
CA PHE A 101 16.64 -12.63 1.25
C PHE A 101 17.74 -12.18 0.30
N ASP A 102 18.73 -11.42 0.73
CA ASP A 102 19.81 -10.89 -0.13
C ASP A 102 20.68 -11.97 -0.78
N GLN A 103 20.70 -13.18 -0.20
CA GLN A 103 21.44 -14.33 -0.72
C GLN A 103 20.58 -15.27 -1.59
N HIS A 104 19.30 -14.94 -1.82
CA HIS A 104 18.46 -15.75 -2.70
C HIS A 104 18.90 -15.62 -4.17
N PRO A 105 18.79 -16.71 -4.94
CA PRO A 105 19.03 -16.63 -6.39
C PRO A 105 18.12 -15.56 -7.02
N ASN A 106 18.71 -14.75 -7.90
CA ASN A 106 18.00 -13.70 -8.63
C ASN A 106 17.31 -12.62 -7.76
N VAL A 107 17.71 -12.45 -6.51
CA VAL A 107 17.20 -11.39 -5.62
C VAL A 107 18.26 -10.32 -5.41
N LEU A 108 17.84 -9.05 -5.46
CA LEU A 108 18.62 -7.89 -5.06
C LEU A 108 17.85 -7.13 -4.00
N VAL A 109 18.53 -6.69 -2.95
CA VAL A 109 17.91 -5.90 -1.87
C VAL A 109 18.53 -4.50 -1.86
N ALA A 110 17.67 -3.48 -1.88
CA ALA A 110 18.09 -2.09 -1.72
C ALA A 110 18.13 -1.73 -0.23
N ASP A 111 19.32 -1.70 0.37
CA ASP A 111 19.50 -1.25 1.75
C ASP A 111 19.67 0.28 1.86
N ASN A 112 20.50 0.86 0.98
CA ASN A 112 20.70 2.31 0.89
C ASN A 112 20.01 2.88 -0.35
N TYR A 113 20.46 2.48 -1.50
CA TYR A 113 19.84 2.67 -2.80
C TYR A 113 20.44 1.68 -3.80
N LEU A 114 19.71 1.42 -4.87
CA LEU A 114 20.20 0.68 -6.03
C LEU A 114 20.05 1.55 -7.26
N THR A 115 20.98 1.41 -8.20
CA THR A 115 20.83 1.94 -9.56
C THR A 115 21.12 0.80 -10.53
N LEU A 116 20.14 0.44 -11.31
CA LEU A 116 20.19 -0.72 -12.20
C LEU A 116 19.79 -0.32 -13.62
N PRO A 117 20.49 -0.80 -14.65
CA PRO A 117 19.98 -0.74 -16.00
C PRO A 117 18.75 -1.64 -16.12
N ILE A 118 17.70 -1.16 -16.74
CA ILE A 118 16.48 -1.92 -17.02
C ILE A 118 16.27 -2.06 -18.52
N GLY A 119 15.75 -3.22 -18.90
CA GLY A 119 15.55 -3.58 -20.30
C GLY A 119 16.83 -3.86 -21.07
N ASP A 120 16.67 -4.39 -22.30
CA ASP A 120 17.78 -4.69 -23.18
C ASP A 120 18.42 -3.40 -23.73
N GLY A 121 19.75 -3.35 -23.72
CA GLY A 121 20.52 -2.22 -24.26
C GLY A 121 20.80 -1.08 -23.24
N GLY A 122 20.26 -1.13 -22.02
CA GLY A 122 20.62 -0.21 -20.94
C GLY A 122 20.31 1.28 -21.20
N TYR A 123 19.28 1.58 -21.98
CA TYR A 123 18.84 2.96 -22.27
C TYR A 123 18.08 3.61 -21.13
N ALA A 124 17.68 2.84 -20.14
CA ALA A 124 17.00 3.33 -18.95
C ALA A 124 17.67 2.83 -17.68
N LEU A 125 17.58 3.63 -16.63
CA LEU A 125 18.04 3.32 -15.29
C LEU A 125 16.86 3.34 -14.33
N LEU A 126 16.76 2.33 -13.49
CA LEU A 126 15.93 2.35 -12.29
C LEU A 126 16.80 2.73 -11.10
N HIS A 127 16.45 3.80 -10.43
CA HIS A 127 16.98 4.18 -9.13
C HIS A 127 15.94 3.77 -8.10
N MET A 128 16.34 3.00 -7.11
CA MET A 128 15.46 2.53 -6.07
C MET A 128 16.00 2.94 -4.72
N ILE A 129 15.24 3.71 -3.95
CA ILE A 129 15.59 4.17 -2.61
C ILE A 129 14.55 3.60 -1.67
N PRO A 130 14.94 2.77 -0.65
CA PRO A 130 14.02 2.25 0.34
C PRO A 130 13.50 3.35 1.26
N TYR A 131 12.55 3.02 2.12
CA TYR A 131 12.08 3.92 3.17
C TYR A 131 13.23 4.30 4.12
N PHE A 132 13.30 5.57 4.44
CA PHE A 132 14.14 6.10 5.51
C PHE A 132 13.28 6.85 6.53
N PRO A 133 13.71 6.85 7.82
CA PRO A 133 13.01 7.64 8.83
C PRO A 133 13.07 9.15 8.54
N GLU A 134 12.17 9.89 9.15
CA GLU A 134 11.96 11.34 8.92
C GLU A 134 13.06 12.24 9.54
N ASP A 135 14.31 11.80 9.53
CA ASP A 135 15.46 12.50 10.07
C ASP A 135 16.31 13.23 9.01
N GLY A 136 15.85 13.18 7.76
CA GLY A 136 16.58 13.76 6.61
C GLY A 136 17.41 12.75 5.82
N SER A 137 17.58 11.52 6.30
CA SER A 137 18.41 10.50 5.64
C SER A 137 17.96 10.20 4.21
N PHE A 138 16.63 10.23 3.92
CA PHE A 138 16.12 10.08 2.56
C PHE A 138 16.64 11.16 1.62
N ILE A 139 16.61 12.43 2.04
CA ILE A 139 17.10 13.58 1.26
C ILE A 139 18.57 13.43 0.93
N ASP A 140 19.37 12.95 1.88
CA ASP A 140 20.79 12.69 1.67
C ASP A 140 21.00 11.61 0.62
N LYS A 141 20.24 10.50 0.68
CA LYS A 141 20.30 9.42 -0.32
C LYS A 141 19.80 9.87 -1.70
N LEU A 142 18.74 10.64 -1.76
CA LEU A 142 18.27 11.23 -3.00
C LEU A 142 19.35 12.15 -3.63
N SER A 143 20.03 12.93 -2.81
CA SER A 143 21.11 13.80 -3.25
C SER A 143 22.33 13.00 -3.77
N GLU A 144 22.71 11.92 -3.09
CA GLU A 144 23.74 10.99 -3.56
C GLU A 144 23.39 10.38 -4.93
N VAL A 145 22.14 9.94 -5.13
CA VAL A 145 21.67 9.39 -6.40
C VAL A 145 21.72 10.43 -7.49
N LYS A 146 21.22 11.64 -7.23
CA LYS A 146 21.23 12.74 -8.20
C LYS A 146 22.63 13.11 -8.67
N GLN A 147 23.57 13.23 -7.73
CA GLN A 147 24.96 13.65 -8.03
C GLN A 147 25.76 12.57 -8.75
N ASN A 148 25.53 11.30 -8.42
CA ASN A 148 26.46 10.23 -8.77
C ASN A 148 25.89 9.17 -9.72
N LYS A 149 24.55 9.10 -9.90
CA LYS A 149 23.90 7.99 -10.59
C LYS A 149 23.01 8.40 -11.76
N ILE A 150 22.53 9.63 -11.81
CA ILE A 150 21.77 10.13 -12.96
C ILE A 150 22.68 10.19 -14.19
N ASP A 151 22.27 9.52 -15.26
CA ASP A 151 22.90 9.62 -16.57
C ASP A 151 21.98 10.46 -17.51
N PRO A 152 22.36 11.68 -17.87
CA PRO A 152 21.52 12.54 -18.70
C PRO A 152 21.28 12.02 -20.13
N LYS A 153 22.01 10.97 -20.54
CA LYS A 153 21.83 10.29 -21.83
C LYS A 153 20.82 9.16 -21.77
N LYS A 154 20.33 8.83 -20.57
CA LYS A 154 19.41 7.73 -20.32
C LYS A 154 18.11 8.25 -19.69
N LYS A 155 17.06 7.47 -19.79
CA LYS A 155 15.85 7.69 -18.99
C LYS A 155 16.12 7.26 -17.56
N ASN A 156 15.91 8.17 -16.61
CA ASN A 156 16.12 7.91 -15.19
C ASN A 156 14.77 7.81 -14.51
N PHE A 157 14.42 6.62 -14.03
CA PHE A 157 13.21 6.32 -13.28
C PHE A 157 13.57 6.18 -11.81
N LEU A 158 12.73 6.73 -10.92
CA LEU A 158 12.89 6.59 -9.48
C LEU A 158 11.74 5.77 -8.93
N TYR A 159 12.04 4.83 -8.02
CA TYR A 159 11.04 4.06 -7.26
C TYR A 159 11.35 4.15 -5.76
N ILE A 160 10.40 4.64 -4.97
CA ILE A 160 10.57 4.99 -3.56
C ILE A 160 9.36 4.57 -2.73
N HIS A 161 9.55 4.58 -1.41
CA HIS A 161 8.50 4.31 -0.42
C HIS A 161 8.40 5.48 0.56
N GLU A 162 7.68 6.54 0.18
CA GLU A 162 7.62 7.79 0.95
C GLU A 162 6.28 8.51 0.82
N GLY A 163 5.97 9.38 1.78
CA GLY A 163 4.89 10.35 1.69
C GLY A 163 5.33 11.60 0.92
N ILE A 164 4.56 12.03 -0.09
CA ILE A 164 4.85 13.22 -0.90
C ILE A 164 3.66 14.16 -0.90
N ASN A 165 3.91 15.43 -0.65
CA ASN A 165 2.90 16.49 -0.66
C ASN A 165 2.09 16.51 -1.96
N GLY A 166 0.77 16.57 -1.82
CA GLY A 166 -0.18 16.60 -2.93
C GLY A 166 -0.78 15.26 -3.31
N ALA A 167 -0.38 14.17 -2.65
CA ALA A 167 -0.99 12.86 -2.81
C ALA A 167 -2.31 12.74 -2.04
N LEU A 168 -2.37 13.28 -0.84
CA LEU A 168 -3.55 13.30 0.01
C LEU A 168 -4.25 14.66 -0.01
N SER A 169 -5.55 14.66 0.24
CA SER A 169 -6.35 15.89 0.33
C SER A 169 -5.96 16.79 1.52
N THR A 170 -5.44 16.18 2.57
CA THR A 170 -4.94 16.88 3.76
C THR A 170 -3.43 16.65 3.85
N PRO A 171 -2.60 17.66 3.52
CA PRO A 171 -1.15 17.53 3.58
C PRO A 171 -0.66 17.30 5.01
N SER A 172 0.34 16.43 5.17
CA SER A 172 1.08 16.29 6.41
C SER A 172 2.37 17.13 6.34
N GLU A 173 2.76 17.79 7.45
CA GLU A 173 4.03 18.53 7.52
C GLU A 173 5.27 17.65 7.31
N LYS A 174 5.09 16.33 7.36
CA LYS A 174 6.16 15.34 7.24
C LYS A 174 6.36 14.81 5.83
N GLU A 175 5.45 15.14 4.90
CA GLU A 175 5.55 14.72 3.51
C GLU A 175 6.63 15.50 2.76
N LEU A 176 7.31 14.80 1.84
CA LEU A 176 8.37 15.37 1.02
C LEU A 176 7.79 16.35 -0.03
N PRO A 177 8.47 17.45 -0.33
CA PRO A 177 8.03 18.34 -1.39
C PRO A 177 8.24 17.72 -2.78
N ALA A 178 7.22 17.80 -3.65
CA ALA A 178 7.24 17.16 -4.97
C ALA A 178 8.34 17.68 -5.91
N ASN A 179 8.77 18.94 -5.76
CA ASN A 179 9.76 19.56 -6.63
C ASN A 179 11.18 18.97 -6.50
N ILE A 180 11.49 18.25 -5.43
CA ILE A 180 12.79 17.61 -5.28
C ILE A 180 13.03 16.45 -6.26
N PHE A 181 12.01 16.02 -7.00
CA PHE A 181 12.04 14.87 -7.90
C PHE A 181 12.07 15.25 -9.39
N GLU A 182 12.16 16.51 -9.76
CA GLU A 182 12.03 16.99 -11.15
C GLU A 182 13.07 16.45 -12.13
N GLU A 183 14.22 15.99 -11.64
CA GLU A 183 15.30 15.44 -12.48
C GLU A 183 14.99 14.05 -13.05
N PHE A 184 13.99 13.36 -12.51
CA PHE A 184 13.60 12.03 -12.96
C PHE A 184 12.54 12.07 -14.06
N GLU A 185 12.66 11.17 -15.02
CA GLU A 185 11.66 11.00 -16.10
C GLU A 185 10.28 10.63 -15.55
N ARG A 186 10.26 9.75 -14.55
CA ARG A 186 9.10 9.37 -13.74
C ARG A 186 9.54 8.97 -12.34
N VAL A 187 8.64 9.20 -11.39
CA VAL A 187 8.78 8.75 -10.00
C VAL A 187 7.60 7.86 -9.66
N PHE A 188 7.88 6.60 -9.38
CA PHE A 188 6.92 5.64 -8.87
C PHE A 188 7.01 5.63 -7.35
N VAL A 189 5.87 5.67 -6.69
CA VAL A 189 5.82 5.76 -5.22
C VAL A 189 4.94 4.65 -4.66
N ALA A 190 5.43 3.99 -3.63
CA ALA A 190 4.71 3.08 -2.75
C ALA A 190 4.19 3.82 -1.51
N HIS A 191 3.73 3.12 -0.48
CA HIS A 191 3.26 3.63 0.80
C HIS A 191 1.77 3.97 0.84
N TYR A 192 1.23 4.74 -0.11
CA TYR A 192 -0.22 4.96 -0.17
C TYR A 192 -0.86 3.91 -1.07
N HIS A 193 -1.82 3.16 -0.51
CA HIS A 193 -2.41 2.00 -1.17
C HIS A 193 -3.32 2.35 -2.36
N ASN A 194 -3.87 3.56 -2.40
CA ASN A 194 -4.68 3.99 -3.54
C ASN A 194 -3.81 4.65 -4.61
N ARG A 195 -4.09 4.32 -5.87
CA ARG A 195 -3.38 4.91 -7.00
C ARG A 195 -3.72 6.40 -7.10
N CYS A 196 -2.70 7.23 -7.29
CA CYS A 196 -2.91 8.63 -7.63
C CYS A 196 -1.69 9.23 -8.34
N VAL A 197 -1.95 10.20 -9.20
CA VAL A 197 -0.90 11.01 -9.82
C VAL A 197 -0.92 12.39 -9.16
N ILE A 198 0.24 12.84 -8.67
CA ILE A 198 0.33 14.18 -8.10
C ILE A 198 0.21 15.21 -9.25
N PRO A 199 -0.79 16.11 -9.22
CA PRO A 199 -1.08 17.02 -10.30
C PRO A 199 0.13 17.87 -10.72
N LYS A 200 0.35 18.03 -12.03
CA LYS A 200 1.44 18.81 -12.65
C LYS A 200 2.85 18.28 -12.35
N THR A 201 2.98 17.03 -11.94
CA THR A 201 4.26 16.37 -11.71
C THR A 201 4.39 15.10 -12.54
N ARG A 202 5.52 14.40 -12.43
CA ARG A 202 5.77 13.08 -13.00
C ARG A 202 5.76 12.00 -11.91
N ILE A 203 5.10 12.27 -10.78
CA ILE A 203 5.05 11.43 -9.59
C ILE A 203 3.73 10.68 -9.57
N GLU A 204 3.79 9.37 -9.42
CA GLU A 204 2.63 8.49 -9.38
C GLU A 204 2.76 7.50 -8.23
N TYR A 205 1.79 7.50 -7.33
CA TYR A 205 1.55 6.39 -6.42
C TYR A 205 0.92 5.26 -7.21
N ILE A 206 1.61 4.15 -7.32
CA ILE A 206 1.14 3.00 -8.13
C ILE A 206 0.12 2.14 -7.40
N GLY A 207 -0.13 2.42 -6.12
CA GLY A 207 -1.09 1.72 -5.26
C GLY A 207 -0.65 0.30 -4.90
N SER A 208 -1.30 -0.29 -3.91
CA SER A 208 -1.03 -1.67 -3.53
C SER A 208 -1.43 -2.66 -4.62
N SER A 209 -0.76 -3.81 -4.69
CA SER A 209 -1.05 -4.83 -5.70
C SER A 209 -2.37 -5.57 -5.48
N ARG A 210 -2.94 -5.51 -4.27
CA ARG A 210 -4.25 -6.05 -3.90
C ARG A 210 -4.93 -5.16 -2.86
N GLN A 211 -6.25 -5.27 -2.71
CA GLN A 211 -6.95 -4.62 -1.59
C GLN A 211 -6.68 -5.34 -0.28
N HIS A 212 -6.52 -4.58 0.79
CA HIS A 212 -6.35 -5.10 2.15
C HIS A 212 -7.63 -4.97 2.99
N ASN A 213 -8.47 -3.99 2.69
CA ASN A 213 -9.66 -3.69 3.48
C ASN A 213 -10.71 -2.89 2.69
N PHE A 214 -11.86 -2.63 3.33
CA PHE A 214 -12.95 -1.84 2.78
C PHE A 214 -12.71 -0.32 2.66
N GLY A 215 -11.61 0.19 3.18
CA GLY A 215 -11.26 1.62 3.10
C GLY A 215 -10.46 1.97 1.84
N GLU A 216 -10.09 0.98 1.06
CA GLU A 216 -9.31 1.15 -0.17
C GLU A 216 -10.19 1.06 -1.41
N ASP A 217 -9.81 1.76 -2.48
CA ASP A 217 -10.45 1.64 -3.78
C ASP A 217 -10.20 0.27 -4.44
N GLU A 218 -10.93 -0.02 -5.51
CA GLU A 218 -10.83 -1.27 -6.26
C GLU A 218 -9.70 -1.26 -7.32
N GLU A 219 -9.02 -0.14 -7.52
CA GLU A 219 -7.93 0.01 -8.50
C GLU A 219 -6.61 -0.57 -7.98
N LYS A 220 -6.56 -1.88 -7.76
CA LYS A 220 -5.38 -2.61 -7.28
C LYS A 220 -4.79 -3.46 -8.40
N GLY A 221 -3.46 -3.57 -8.41
CA GLY A 221 -2.79 -4.37 -9.42
C GLY A 221 -1.32 -4.04 -9.62
N TYR A 222 -0.87 -4.18 -10.84
CA TYR A 222 0.53 -4.14 -11.22
C TYR A 222 0.78 -3.05 -12.25
N THR A 223 1.92 -2.41 -12.18
CA THR A 223 2.36 -1.45 -13.19
C THR A 223 3.50 -2.07 -14.01
N VAL A 224 3.30 -2.23 -15.32
CA VAL A 224 4.34 -2.67 -16.24
C VAL A 224 4.98 -1.47 -16.90
N LEU A 225 6.29 -1.31 -16.69
CA LEU A 225 7.10 -0.26 -17.28
C LEU A 225 7.73 -0.77 -18.59
N TYR A 226 7.69 0.07 -19.63
CA TYR A 226 8.25 -0.20 -20.93
C TYR A 226 9.58 0.53 -21.14
N SER A 227 10.40 0.03 -22.05
CA SER A 227 11.72 0.58 -22.38
C SER A 227 11.69 2.04 -22.84
N ASP A 228 10.57 2.51 -23.39
CA ASP A 228 10.37 3.90 -23.81
C ASP A 228 9.82 4.82 -22.69
N GLY A 229 9.61 4.27 -21.49
CA GLY A 229 9.07 4.99 -20.33
C GLY A 229 7.55 5.05 -20.28
N LYS A 230 6.85 4.42 -21.22
CA LYS A 230 5.40 4.18 -21.08
C LYS A 230 5.14 3.15 -20.00
N GLN A 231 3.92 3.15 -19.49
CA GLN A 231 3.46 2.18 -18.51
C GLN A 231 2.06 1.68 -18.85
N THR A 232 1.76 0.50 -18.35
CA THR A 232 0.43 -0.10 -18.41
C THR A 232 0.05 -0.61 -17.04
N PHE A 233 -1.13 -0.23 -16.56
CA PHE A 233 -1.74 -0.81 -15.38
C PHE A 233 -2.44 -2.12 -15.73
N ILE A 234 -2.22 -3.16 -14.92
CA ILE A 234 -2.90 -4.45 -15.04
C ILE A 234 -3.61 -4.70 -13.71
N GLN A 235 -4.94 -4.73 -13.76
CA GLN A 235 -5.76 -4.92 -12.57
C GLN A 235 -5.57 -6.32 -12.00
N ASN A 236 -5.42 -6.41 -10.68
CA ASN A 236 -5.41 -7.67 -9.95
C ASN A 236 -6.79 -8.35 -10.05
N ARG A 237 -6.77 -9.65 -10.36
CA ARG A 237 -7.97 -10.49 -10.46
C ARG A 237 -7.89 -11.76 -9.64
N ALA A 238 -6.72 -12.06 -9.09
CA ALA A 238 -6.47 -13.27 -8.31
C ALA A 238 -6.96 -13.15 -6.87
N ASN A 239 -6.98 -11.95 -6.31
CA ASN A 239 -7.30 -11.72 -4.92
C ASN A 239 -8.75 -11.33 -4.68
N LEU A 240 -9.14 -11.48 -3.41
CA LEU A 240 -10.40 -11.02 -2.88
C LEU A 240 -10.53 -9.50 -3.04
N ARG A 241 -11.68 -9.04 -3.51
CA ARG A 241 -12.03 -7.62 -3.61
C ARG A 241 -12.99 -7.22 -2.49
N TYR A 242 -12.88 -5.96 -2.06
CA TYR A 242 -13.71 -5.37 -1.03
C TYR A 242 -14.49 -4.21 -1.61
N LYS A 243 -15.81 -4.27 -1.53
CA LYS A 243 -16.70 -3.23 -2.05
C LYS A 243 -17.58 -2.67 -0.93
N VAL A 244 -17.69 -1.35 -0.88
CA VAL A 244 -18.64 -0.67 0.00
C VAL A 244 -19.82 -0.20 -0.86
N VAL A 245 -21.02 -0.51 -0.42
CA VAL A 245 -22.25 -0.09 -1.07
C VAL A 245 -23.05 0.74 -0.08
N ASP A 246 -23.30 1.99 -0.44
CA ASP A 246 -24.12 2.92 0.34
C ASP A 246 -25.58 2.85 -0.16
N ILE A 247 -26.52 2.59 0.73
CA ILE A 247 -27.94 2.38 0.42
C ILE A 247 -28.79 3.18 1.40
N GLU A 248 -29.80 3.88 0.89
CA GLU A 248 -30.84 4.46 1.71
C GLU A 248 -31.77 3.36 2.27
N ALA A 249 -32.20 3.48 3.51
CA ALA A 249 -32.99 2.45 4.20
C ALA A 249 -34.27 2.04 3.47
N ASP A 250 -34.93 2.96 2.77
CA ASP A 250 -36.15 2.72 1.98
C ASP A 250 -35.89 1.98 0.66
N LYS A 251 -34.64 1.83 0.24
CA LYS A 251 -34.21 1.17 -1.00
C LYS A 251 -33.53 -0.17 -0.78
N VAL A 252 -33.39 -0.62 0.47
CA VAL A 252 -32.65 -1.85 0.81
C VAL A 252 -33.16 -3.06 0.02
N ASP A 253 -34.48 -3.27 -0.05
CA ASP A 253 -35.05 -4.45 -0.72
C ASP A 253 -34.85 -4.43 -2.26
N ILE A 254 -34.76 -3.26 -2.87
CA ILE A 254 -34.51 -3.10 -4.32
C ILE A 254 -33.05 -3.44 -4.64
N HIS A 255 -32.12 -2.87 -3.91
CA HIS A 255 -30.68 -3.08 -4.13
C HIS A 255 -30.19 -4.47 -3.72
N LEU A 256 -30.91 -5.15 -2.82
CA LEU A 256 -30.54 -6.48 -2.36
C LEU A 256 -30.48 -7.49 -3.52
N THR A 257 -31.38 -7.39 -4.50
CA THR A 257 -31.39 -8.30 -5.65
C THR A 257 -30.16 -8.09 -6.53
N ASP A 258 -29.82 -6.84 -6.83
CA ASP A 258 -28.65 -6.51 -7.64
C ASP A 258 -27.34 -6.95 -6.96
N LEU A 259 -27.24 -6.75 -5.65
CA LEU A 259 -26.12 -7.20 -4.84
C LEU A 259 -25.96 -8.72 -4.84
N LEU A 260 -27.08 -9.47 -4.75
CA LEU A 260 -27.10 -10.93 -4.78
C LEU A 260 -26.60 -11.49 -6.12
N ASP A 261 -26.92 -10.83 -7.21
CA ASP A 261 -26.47 -11.24 -8.53
C ASP A 261 -24.96 -10.99 -8.68
N GLU A 262 -24.45 -9.86 -8.19
CA GLU A 262 -23.01 -9.56 -8.14
C GLU A 262 -22.24 -10.56 -7.26
N PHE A 263 -22.80 -11.01 -6.15
CA PHE A 263 -22.23 -12.07 -5.30
C PHE A 263 -22.07 -13.41 -6.01
N LYS A 264 -23.05 -13.77 -6.82
CA LYS A 264 -23.06 -15.05 -7.55
C LYS A 264 -22.04 -15.08 -8.68
N GLU A 265 -21.79 -13.93 -9.31
CA GLU A 265 -20.93 -13.87 -10.50
C GLU A 265 -19.44 -13.92 -10.20
N THR A 266 -18.98 -13.47 -9.05
CA THR A 266 -17.55 -13.18 -8.85
C THR A 266 -16.80 -14.06 -7.84
N GLY A 267 -17.47 -14.74 -6.91
CA GLY A 267 -16.84 -15.62 -5.89
C GLY A 267 -15.76 -14.97 -5.00
N ASN A 268 -15.10 -13.94 -5.52
CA ASN A 268 -13.97 -13.23 -4.89
C ASN A 268 -14.32 -11.81 -4.44
N LEU A 269 -15.57 -11.57 -4.03
CA LEU A 269 -16.03 -10.26 -3.61
C LEU A 269 -16.56 -10.30 -2.18
N ARG A 270 -16.10 -9.37 -1.33
CA ARG A 270 -16.71 -9.07 -0.03
C ARG A 270 -17.42 -7.74 -0.09
N ILE A 271 -18.68 -7.70 0.29
CA ILE A 271 -19.48 -6.49 0.27
C ILE A 271 -19.79 -6.05 1.69
N LYS A 272 -19.49 -4.79 1.97
CA LYS A 272 -19.93 -4.07 3.15
C LYS A 272 -21.08 -3.16 2.75
N VAL A 273 -22.23 -3.38 3.34
CA VAL A 273 -23.42 -2.52 3.11
C VAL A 273 -23.46 -1.46 4.20
N ARG A 274 -23.49 -0.19 3.80
CA ARG A 274 -23.78 0.96 4.68
C ARG A 274 -25.20 1.42 4.41
N ILE A 275 -26.01 1.44 5.45
CA ILE A 275 -27.42 1.84 5.34
C ILE A 275 -27.57 3.21 5.98
N HIS A 276 -27.83 4.21 5.15
CA HIS A 276 -28.12 5.57 5.62
C HIS A 276 -29.56 5.68 6.04
N THR A 277 -29.79 6.15 7.28
CA THR A 277 -31.12 6.25 7.87
C THR A 277 -31.18 7.28 9.01
N THR A 278 -32.36 7.57 9.50
CA THR A 278 -32.52 8.38 10.72
C THR A 278 -32.45 7.51 11.97
N SER A 279 -32.05 8.08 13.11
CA SER A 279 -31.95 7.38 14.38
C SER A 279 -33.28 6.68 14.78
N ALA A 280 -34.43 7.26 14.40
CA ALA A 280 -35.74 6.69 14.66
C ALA A 280 -36.04 5.39 13.86
N LYS A 281 -35.49 5.24 12.66
CA LYS A 281 -35.71 4.09 11.77
C LYS A 281 -34.63 3.02 11.90
N ALA A 282 -33.50 3.34 12.52
CA ALA A 282 -32.34 2.46 12.63
C ALA A 282 -32.65 1.10 13.28
N SER A 283 -33.52 1.09 14.29
CA SER A 283 -33.92 -0.12 15.00
C SER A 283 -34.81 -1.07 14.19
N GLY A 284 -35.42 -0.59 13.10
CA GLY A 284 -36.27 -1.41 12.21
C GLY A 284 -35.51 -2.12 11.10
N ILE A 285 -34.19 -1.90 10.97
CA ILE A 285 -33.39 -2.49 9.90
C ILE A 285 -32.94 -3.90 10.30
N ASP A 286 -33.35 -4.89 9.50
CA ASP A 286 -32.95 -6.29 9.69
C ASP A 286 -31.58 -6.56 9.07
N LYS A 287 -30.53 -6.42 9.89
CA LYS A 287 -29.14 -6.73 9.48
C LYS A 287 -28.96 -8.23 9.14
N ALA A 288 -29.70 -9.12 9.82
CA ALA A 288 -29.54 -10.55 9.62
C ALA A 288 -29.94 -10.95 8.20
N LYS A 289 -31.01 -10.38 7.66
CA LYS A 289 -31.46 -10.61 6.27
C LYS A 289 -30.36 -10.27 5.26
N LEU A 290 -29.62 -9.17 5.45
CA LEU A 290 -28.52 -8.77 4.57
C LEU A 290 -27.30 -9.66 4.69
N LEU A 291 -26.97 -10.10 5.90
CA LEU A 291 -25.86 -11.05 6.14
C LEU A 291 -26.19 -12.43 5.55
N GLU A 292 -27.42 -12.93 5.71
CA GLU A 292 -27.89 -14.17 5.09
C GLU A 292 -27.91 -14.08 3.56
N ALA A 293 -28.20 -12.90 3.04
CA ALA A 293 -28.15 -12.64 1.60
C ALA A 293 -26.72 -12.61 1.04
N GLY A 294 -25.68 -12.54 1.90
CA GLY A 294 -24.28 -12.62 1.49
C GLY A 294 -23.43 -11.38 1.79
N ALA A 295 -23.98 -10.33 2.42
CA ALA A 295 -23.15 -9.21 2.88
C ALA A 295 -22.13 -9.69 3.90
N SER A 296 -20.87 -9.27 3.76
CA SER A 296 -19.81 -9.59 4.72
C SER A 296 -19.89 -8.73 5.98
N LYS A 297 -20.42 -7.51 5.85
CA LYS A 297 -20.62 -6.57 6.95
C LYS A 297 -21.78 -5.64 6.66
N VAL A 298 -22.56 -5.30 7.69
CA VAL A 298 -23.64 -4.31 7.61
C VAL A 298 -23.44 -3.24 8.66
N GLU A 299 -23.34 -2.00 8.23
CA GLU A 299 -23.26 -0.81 9.08
C GLU A 299 -24.51 0.05 8.89
N ILE A 300 -25.05 0.58 9.99
CA ILE A 300 -26.11 1.56 9.95
C ILE A 300 -25.49 2.91 10.26
N ILE A 301 -25.66 3.85 9.33
CA ILE A 301 -25.14 5.22 9.43
C ILE A 301 -26.34 6.12 9.71
N THR A 302 -26.29 6.83 10.85
CA THR A 302 -27.28 7.84 11.22
C THR A 302 -26.63 9.22 11.20
N GLU A 303 -27.42 10.28 11.07
CA GLU A 303 -26.92 11.66 11.11
C GLU A 303 -26.07 11.95 12.36
N ASP A 304 -26.43 11.35 13.49
CA ASP A 304 -25.66 11.49 14.75
C ASP A 304 -24.31 10.71 14.67
N SER A 305 -24.27 9.57 13.98
CA SER A 305 -23.05 8.77 13.82
C SER A 305 -22.07 9.39 12.84
N GLU A 306 -22.55 10.05 11.79
CA GLU A 306 -21.68 10.81 10.87
C GLU A 306 -20.94 11.94 11.58
N GLN A 307 -21.62 12.65 12.49
CA GLN A 307 -20.96 13.68 13.31
C GLN A 307 -19.94 13.08 14.30
N ALA A 308 -20.20 11.90 14.84
CA ALA A 308 -19.28 11.20 15.73
C ALA A 308 -18.06 10.65 14.98
N ASP A 309 -18.22 10.14 13.76
CA ASP A 309 -17.12 9.63 12.93
C ASP A 309 -16.21 10.77 12.43
N VAL A 310 -16.76 11.94 12.10
CA VAL A 310 -15.98 13.14 11.79
C VAL A 310 -15.17 13.59 13.03
N ALA A 311 -15.76 13.55 14.21
CA ALA A 311 -15.07 13.86 15.46
C ALA A 311 -14.01 12.81 15.82
N ALA A 312 -14.27 11.52 15.57
CA ALA A 312 -13.31 10.43 15.77
C ALA A 312 -12.15 10.48 14.76
N SER A 313 -12.43 10.78 13.49
CA SER A 313 -11.40 10.99 12.45
C SER A 313 -10.47 12.14 12.84
N SER A 314 -11.01 13.27 13.31
CA SER A 314 -10.21 14.39 13.80
C SER A 314 -9.37 14.04 15.05
N LEU A 315 -9.80 13.06 15.85
CA LEU A 315 -9.06 12.52 16.98
C LEU A 315 -7.92 11.58 16.53
N PHE A 316 -8.15 10.75 15.50
CA PHE A 316 -7.11 9.89 14.93
C PHE A 316 -6.01 10.69 14.21
N GLU A 317 -6.34 11.80 13.54
CA GLU A 317 -5.38 12.73 12.96
C GLU A 317 -4.49 13.43 14.02
N LYS A 318 -4.96 13.50 15.27
CA LYS A 318 -4.18 14.04 16.40
C LYS A 318 -3.28 12.99 17.10
N PHE A 319 -3.30 11.73 16.67
CA PHE A 319 -2.45 10.67 17.24
C PHE A 319 -1.00 10.78 16.75
N ASP A 320 -0.32 11.84 17.14
CA ASP A 320 1.14 11.86 17.21
C ASP A 320 1.56 11.06 18.45
N SER A 321 2.29 9.96 18.24
CA SER A 321 2.80 9.11 19.34
C SER A 321 3.61 9.91 20.37
N ARG A 322 4.19 11.05 19.97
CA ARG A 322 4.92 11.99 20.83
C ARG A 322 4.00 12.83 21.73
N LYS A 323 2.75 13.01 21.32
CA LYS A 323 1.72 13.78 22.05
C LYS A 323 0.64 12.90 22.70
N ILE A 324 0.82 11.57 22.63
CA ILE A 324 -0.19 10.63 23.13
C ILE A 324 -0.60 10.90 24.58
N ARG A 325 0.32 11.36 25.42
CA ARG A 325 0.05 11.71 26.81
C ARG A 325 -0.80 12.97 26.96
N GLU A 326 -0.53 13.98 26.14
CA GLU A 326 -1.30 15.23 26.09
C GLU A 326 -2.69 14.96 25.57
N THR A 327 -2.80 14.22 24.46
CA THR A 327 -4.07 13.83 23.84
C THR A 327 -4.90 12.96 24.79
N TYR A 328 -4.28 12.03 25.50
CA TYR A 328 -4.95 11.22 26.53
C TYR A 328 -5.46 12.08 27.70
N THR A 329 -4.67 13.04 28.16
CA THR A 329 -5.06 13.94 29.23
C THR A 329 -6.23 14.84 28.82
N GLU A 330 -6.24 15.36 27.59
CA GLU A 330 -7.35 16.14 27.02
C GLU A 330 -8.62 15.28 26.90
N PHE A 331 -8.50 14.06 26.36
CA PHE A 331 -9.60 13.11 26.27
C PHE A 331 -10.21 12.80 27.64
N CYS A 332 -9.37 12.54 28.66
CA CYS A 332 -9.85 12.29 30.01
C CYS A 332 -10.61 13.49 30.60
N ARG A 333 -10.14 14.70 30.30
CA ARG A 333 -10.81 15.94 30.73
C ARG A 333 -12.18 16.11 30.05
N GLU A 334 -12.25 15.90 28.74
CA GLU A 334 -13.50 15.98 27.98
C GLU A 334 -14.51 14.92 28.40
N LYS A 335 -14.06 13.71 28.73
CA LYS A 335 -14.90 12.58 29.15
C LYS A 335 -15.11 12.51 30.66
N GLN A 336 -14.60 13.49 31.41
CA GLN A 336 -14.72 13.55 32.90
C GLN A 336 -14.22 12.27 33.61
N ILE A 337 -13.11 11.68 33.08
CA ILE A 337 -12.49 10.50 33.68
C ILE A 337 -11.64 10.94 34.86
N GLU A 338 -11.94 10.40 36.07
CA GLU A 338 -11.29 10.83 37.30
C GLU A 338 -9.85 10.30 37.46
N ASP A 339 -9.57 9.08 37.01
CA ASP A 339 -8.25 8.45 37.18
C ASP A 339 -7.34 8.55 35.94
N VAL A 340 -6.92 9.77 35.65
CA VAL A 340 -6.00 10.09 34.54
C VAL A 340 -4.59 9.50 34.79
N ALA A 341 -4.18 9.42 36.07
CA ALA A 341 -2.83 9.00 36.44
C ALA A 341 -2.54 7.54 36.09
N LEU A 342 -3.55 6.65 36.24
CA LEU A 342 -3.41 5.24 35.91
C LEU A 342 -3.10 5.04 34.42
N GLY A 343 -3.86 5.66 33.53
CA GLY A 343 -3.63 5.56 32.08
C GLY A 343 -2.29 6.15 31.66
N LEU A 344 -1.90 7.31 32.22
CA LEU A 344 -0.57 7.89 31.96
C LEU A 344 0.57 6.97 32.43
N SER A 345 0.37 6.21 33.51
CA SER A 345 1.35 5.22 33.97
C SER A 345 1.55 4.06 32.99
N TYR A 346 0.51 3.64 32.29
CA TYR A 346 0.60 2.63 31.22
C TYR A 346 1.27 3.20 29.96
N LEU A 347 0.89 4.41 29.55
CA LEU A 347 1.51 5.08 28.40
C LEU A 347 3.00 5.35 28.60
N SER A 348 3.47 5.50 29.85
CA SER A 348 4.89 5.66 30.15
C SER A 348 5.73 4.38 29.97
N LYS A 349 5.08 3.21 29.84
CA LYS A 349 5.76 1.91 29.64
C LYS A 349 5.85 1.52 28.17
N ILE A 350 5.20 2.28 27.28
CA ILE A 350 5.11 2.00 25.85
C ILE A 350 6.06 2.91 25.04
N SER A 351 6.66 3.91 25.70
CA SER A 351 7.62 4.86 25.08
C SER A 351 9.07 4.40 25.21
#